data_9511ac358822bffe59e58858a58f8794
#
_entry.id   9511ac358822bffe59e58858a58f8794
#
_cell.length_a   1.000
_cell.length_b   1.000
_cell.length_c   1.000
_cell.angle_alpha   90.00
_cell.angle_beta   90.00
_cell.angle_gamma   90.00
#
_symmetry.space_group_name_H-M   'P 1'
#
loop_
_entity.id
_entity.type
_entity.pdbx_description
1 polymer ?
#
loop_
_entity_poly.entity_id
_entity_poly.type
_entity_poly.pdbx_seq_one_letter_code
_entity_poly.pdbx_strand_id
1 'polypeptide(L)'
;ALVLVAGSCTGNFEEYNTNQFQIHEADPSTLMKSMIETIVNIQQNDSQMMDQMVGQLGGYLTCANVWSGTNFGTFNQSDAWNAGPWNTNFEKIYGNFFQIQEATNESGHYYAFARMIRAITMLRVADCYGPMPYSQVKKGNFYVAYDTEEQVYKNIMEDFASAANVLYNYYKDTNGNAPLASNDPVF
;
A
#
# COMPACT_ATOMS: atom_id res chain seq x y z
N ALA A 1 37.83 -36.09 34.30
CA ALA A 1 37.25 -35.30 33.20
C ALA A 1 35.88 -34.78 33.62
N LEU A 2 35.79 -33.47 33.86
CA LEU A 2 34.54 -32.79 34.26
C LEU A 2 33.88 -32.31 32.97
N VAL A 3 32.76 -32.92 32.56
CA VAL A 3 31.96 -32.46 31.43
C VAL A 3 30.94 -31.47 31.98
N LEU A 4 31.20 -30.18 31.75
CA LEU A 4 30.23 -29.10 31.95
C LEU A 4 29.20 -29.17 30.81
N VAL A 5 28.01 -29.66 31.09
CA VAL A 5 26.84 -29.52 30.21
C VAL A 5 26.31 -28.12 30.43
N ALA A 6 26.66 -27.23 29.53
CA ALA A 6 26.02 -25.91 29.42
C ALA A 6 24.60 -26.10 28.86
N GLY A 7 23.64 -26.26 29.77
CA GLY A 7 22.22 -26.19 29.41
C GLY A 7 21.89 -24.79 28.94
N SER A 8 21.81 -24.61 27.63
CA SER A 8 21.34 -23.36 27.01
C SER A 8 19.86 -23.16 27.40
N CYS A 9 19.56 -22.10 28.13
CA CYS A 9 18.19 -21.71 28.48
C CYS A 9 17.47 -21.13 27.25
N THR A 10 17.26 -21.95 26.23
CA THR A 10 16.51 -21.53 25.02
C THR A 10 15.02 -21.87 25.09
N GLY A 11 14.57 -22.51 26.17
CA GLY A 11 13.19 -23.02 26.30
C GLY A 11 12.10 -21.96 26.26
N ASN A 12 12.40 -20.69 26.53
CA ASN A 12 11.41 -19.61 26.56
C ASN A 12 11.77 -18.47 25.60
N PHE A 13 12.70 -18.71 24.67
CA PHE A 13 13.17 -17.67 23.76
C PHE A 13 12.06 -17.14 22.86
N GLU A 14 11.16 -18.00 22.39
CA GLU A 14 9.99 -17.62 21.59
C GLU A 14 9.00 -16.79 22.42
N GLU A 15 8.75 -17.18 23.68
CA GLU A 15 7.83 -16.46 24.56
C GLU A 15 8.34 -15.06 24.92
N TYR A 16 9.64 -14.91 25.20
CA TYR A 16 10.25 -13.60 25.50
C TYR A 16 10.41 -12.70 24.26
N ASN A 17 10.59 -13.28 23.08
CA ASN A 17 10.67 -12.52 21.82
C ASN A 17 9.31 -12.29 21.16
N THR A 18 8.26 -12.94 21.61
CA THR A 18 6.91 -12.65 21.15
C THR A 18 6.46 -11.36 21.81
N ASN A 19 6.35 -10.28 21.05
CA ASN A 19 5.84 -9.02 21.55
C ASN A 19 4.36 -9.20 21.94
N GLN A 20 4.07 -9.28 23.22
CA GLN A 20 2.71 -9.45 23.75
C GLN A 20 1.77 -8.29 23.42
N PHE A 21 2.32 -7.17 22.98
CA PHE A 21 1.57 -5.99 22.51
C PHE A 21 1.45 -5.95 20.99
N GLN A 22 1.99 -6.94 20.29
CA GLN A 22 1.79 -7.05 18.85
C GLN A 22 0.37 -7.55 18.61
N ILE A 23 -0.41 -6.79 17.85
CA ILE A 23 -1.74 -7.21 17.41
C ILE A 23 -1.54 -8.42 16.50
N HIS A 24 -1.76 -9.62 17.03
CA HIS A 24 -1.56 -10.86 16.29
C HIS A 24 -2.65 -11.10 15.23
N GLU A 25 -3.81 -10.47 15.38
CA GLU A 25 -4.90 -10.49 14.43
C GLU A 25 -5.51 -9.08 14.35
N ALA A 26 -5.00 -8.28 13.41
CA ALA A 26 -5.66 -7.01 13.13
C ALA A 26 -6.95 -7.27 12.34
N ASP A 27 -8.05 -6.71 12.80
CA ASP A 27 -9.32 -6.76 12.08
C ASP A 27 -9.15 -6.18 10.67
N PRO A 28 -9.52 -6.92 9.61
CA PRO A 28 -9.42 -6.44 8.23
C PRO A 28 -10.04 -5.07 7.98
N SER A 29 -11.11 -4.71 8.69
CA SER A 29 -11.74 -3.39 8.56
C SER A 29 -10.82 -2.25 9.04
N THR A 30 -10.09 -2.46 10.13
CA THR A 30 -9.13 -1.48 10.65
C THR A 30 -7.93 -1.29 9.72
N LEU A 31 -7.41 -2.39 9.17
CA LEU A 31 -6.33 -2.34 8.18
C LEU A 31 -6.77 -1.64 6.89
N MET A 32 -8.01 -1.89 6.46
CA MET A 32 -8.59 -1.25 5.30
C MET A 32 -8.75 0.26 5.50
N LYS A 33 -9.17 0.70 6.70
CA LYS A 33 -9.21 2.11 7.05
C LYS A 33 -7.85 2.79 6.86
N SER A 34 -6.78 2.17 7.35
CA SER A 34 -5.43 2.69 7.17
C SER A 34 -5.01 2.77 5.69
N MET A 35 -5.43 1.81 4.86
CA MET A 35 -5.19 1.88 3.40
C MET A 35 -5.94 3.04 2.75
N ILE A 36 -7.22 3.24 3.10
CA ILE A 36 -8.05 4.33 2.58
C ILE A 36 -7.45 5.69 2.97
N GLU A 37 -7.03 5.85 4.21
CA GLU A 37 -6.37 7.07 4.69
C GLU A 37 -5.11 7.41 3.89
N THR A 38 -4.41 6.41 3.38
CA THR A 38 -3.24 6.61 2.51
C THR A 38 -3.63 7.24 1.17
N ILE A 39 -4.78 6.86 0.59
CA ILE A 39 -5.26 7.42 -0.68
C ILE A 39 -5.71 8.87 -0.51
N VAL A 40 -6.46 9.14 0.55
CA VAL A 40 -7.14 10.43 0.75
C VAL A 40 -6.30 11.44 1.55
N ASN A 41 -5.17 11.03 2.07
CA ASN A 41 -4.33 11.89 2.89
C ASN A 41 -3.55 12.90 2.04
N ILE A 42 -4.24 13.97 1.65
CA ILE A 42 -3.69 15.09 0.88
C ILE A 42 -2.70 15.96 1.67
N GLN A 43 -2.63 15.80 2.97
CA GLN A 43 -1.74 16.58 3.84
C GLN A 43 -0.35 15.97 3.97
N GLN A 44 -0.14 14.77 3.49
CA GLN A 44 1.17 14.15 3.48
C GLN A 44 1.99 14.69 2.31
N ASN A 45 3.22 15.06 2.60
CA ASN A 45 4.16 15.57 1.60
C ASN A 45 4.26 14.68 0.36
N ASP A 46 4.12 13.38 0.53
CA ASP A 46 4.30 12.41 -0.55
C ASP A 46 3.17 12.46 -1.59
N SER A 47 1.90 12.53 -1.16
CA SER A 47 0.78 12.74 -2.10
C SER A 47 0.89 14.11 -2.79
N GLN A 48 1.26 15.12 -2.03
CA GLN A 48 1.49 16.47 -2.56
C GLN A 48 2.60 16.49 -3.60
N MET A 49 3.69 15.73 -3.38
CA MET A 49 4.79 15.64 -4.35
C MET A 49 4.34 14.98 -5.65
N MET A 50 3.49 13.94 -5.60
CA MET A 50 2.93 13.34 -6.81
C MET A 50 2.07 14.35 -7.60
N ASP A 51 1.20 15.06 -6.92
CA ASP A 51 0.35 16.07 -7.55
C ASP A 51 1.17 17.23 -8.13
N GLN A 52 2.22 17.65 -7.43
CA GLN A 52 3.14 18.69 -7.93
C GLN A 52 3.98 18.18 -9.11
N MET A 53 4.44 16.93 -9.07
CA MET A 53 5.18 16.32 -10.17
C MET A 53 4.33 16.33 -11.43
N VAL A 54 3.16 15.70 -11.40
CA VAL A 54 2.26 15.62 -12.56
C VAL A 54 1.79 17.00 -13.01
N GLY A 55 1.37 17.84 -12.08
CA GLY A 55 0.85 19.17 -12.38
C GLY A 55 1.89 20.12 -12.96
N GLN A 56 3.12 20.10 -12.44
CA GLN A 56 4.18 20.99 -12.93
C GLN A 56 4.82 20.48 -14.22
N LEU A 57 5.14 19.20 -14.32
CA LEU A 57 5.69 18.60 -15.54
C LEU A 57 4.67 18.64 -16.69
N GLY A 58 3.38 18.46 -16.37
CA GLY A 58 2.29 18.60 -17.35
C GLY A 58 1.93 20.04 -17.72
N GLY A 59 2.54 21.04 -17.08
CA GLY A 59 2.30 22.46 -17.38
C GLY A 59 0.98 23.02 -16.83
N TYR A 60 0.28 22.29 -15.95
CA TYR A 60 -0.97 22.76 -15.34
C TYR A 60 -0.76 23.63 -14.10
N LEU A 61 0.35 23.41 -13.39
CA LEU A 61 0.69 24.13 -12.17
C LEU A 61 2.06 24.79 -12.31
N THR A 62 2.27 25.86 -11.55
CA THR A 62 3.58 26.49 -11.40
C THR A 62 3.92 26.63 -9.92
N CYS A 63 5.20 26.54 -9.61
CA CYS A 63 5.67 26.69 -8.25
C CYS A 63 5.73 28.18 -7.88
N ALA A 64 4.88 28.62 -6.96
CA ALA A 64 4.91 30.00 -6.45
C ALA A 64 6.12 30.25 -5.53
N ASN A 65 6.55 29.24 -4.77
CA ASN A 65 7.77 29.28 -4.01
C ASN A 65 8.88 28.57 -4.79
N VAL A 66 9.81 29.35 -5.30
CA VAL A 66 10.86 28.83 -6.20
C VAL A 66 11.87 27.90 -5.51
N TRP A 67 11.81 27.70 -4.19
CA TRP A 67 12.66 26.79 -3.41
C TRP A 67 14.14 26.86 -3.82
N SER A 68 14.68 28.04 -4.03
CA SER A 68 16.03 28.27 -4.56
C SER A 68 16.30 27.60 -5.92
N GLY A 69 15.27 27.43 -6.71
CA GLY A 69 15.34 26.77 -8.04
C GLY A 69 15.08 25.27 -8.03
N THR A 70 14.88 24.66 -6.86
CA THR A 70 14.55 23.22 -6.75
C THR A 70 13.04 23.03 -6.86
N ASN A 71 12.55 22.62 -8.01
CA ASN A 71 11.15 22.28 -8.24
C ASN A 71 10.98 21.47 -9.53
N PHE A 72 9.82 20.84 -9.71
CA PHE A 72 9.54 20.03 -10.90
C PHE A 72 9.37 20.87 -12.17
N GLY A 73 8.81 22.06 -12.07
CA GLY A 73 8.57 22.93 -13.21
C GLY A 73 9.84 23.45 -13.90
N THR A 74 10.97 23.47 -13.19
CA THR A 74 12.28 23.79 -13.75
C THR A 74 13.14 22.56 -14.08
N PHE A 75 12.56 21.36 -13.95
CA PHE A 75 13.27 20.08 -14.13
C PHE A 75 14.50 19.93 -13.21
N ASN A 76 14.44 20.56 -12.05
CA ASN A 76 15.50 20.52 -11.03
C ASN A 76 14.93 20.09 -9.67
N GLN A 77 14.36 18.88 -9.65
CA GLN A 77 13.83 18.25 -8.43
C GLN A 77 14.92 17.59 -7.61
N SER A 78 14.71 17.50 -6.30
CA SER A 78 15.61 16.74 -5.43
C SER A 78 15.30 15.25 -5.46
N ASP A 79 16.33 14.42 -5.22
CA ASP A 79 16.16 12.96 -5.09
C ASP A 79 15.16 12.61 -4.00
N ALA A 80 15.15 13.34 -2.88
CA ALA A 80 14.21 13.13 -1.78
C ALA A 80 12.75 13.37 -2.22
N TRP A 81 12.49 14.37 -3.05
CA TRP A 81 11.16 14.64 -3.59
C TRP A 81 10.70 13.56 -4.55
N ASN A 82 11.63 13.00 -5.33
CA ASN A 82 11.34 11.88 -6.21
C ASN A 82 11.13 10.57 -5.46
N ALA A 83 11.92 10.32 -4.41
CA ALA A 83 11.88 9.06 -3.67
C ALA A 83 10.72 8.99 -2.66
N GLY A 84 10.31 10.13 -2.10
CA GLY A 84 9.30 10.20 -1.04
C GLY A 84 7.99 9.50 -1.42
N PRO A 85 7.29 9.91 -2.49
CA PRO A 85 6.04 9.30 -2.90
C PRO A 85 6.16 7.80 -3.20
N TRP A 86 7.25 7.38 -3.83
CA TRP A 86 7.53 5.98 -4.09
C TRP A 86 7.60 5.18 -2.80
N ASN A 87 8.52 5.54 -1.92
CA ASN A 87 8.78 4.80 -0.68
C ASN A 87 7.53 4.73 0.20
N THR A 88 6.89 5.87 0.43
CA THR A 88 5.73 5.96 1.31
C THR A 88 4.53 5.18 0.80
N ASN A 89 4.22 5.24 -0.50
CA ASN A 89 3.08 4.51 -1.05
C ASN A 89 3.32 2.99 -1.03
N PHE A 90 4.52 2.53 -1.39
CA PHE A 90 4.84 1.10 -1.29
C PHE A 90 4.76 0.61 0.15
N GLU A 91 5.37 1.30 1.10
CA GLU A 91 5.36 0.90 2.51
C GLU A 91 3.94 0.84 3.09
N LYS A 92 3.18 1.92 2.95
CA LYS A 92 1.83 2.03 3.56
C LYS A 92 0.81 1.09 2.93
N ILE A 93 0.85 0.93 1.62
CA ILE A 93 -0.11 0.08 0.92
C ILE A 93 0.21 -1.40 1.12
N TYR A 94 1.42 -1.83 0.83
CA TYR A 94 1.73 -3.26 0.88
C TYR A 94 1.80 -3.80 2.31
N GLY A 95 2.21 -3.00 3.30
CA GLY A 95 2.19 -3.40 4.70
C GLY A 95 0.80 -3.84 5.18
N ASN A 96 -0.21 -3.03 4.94
CA ASN A 96 -1.60 -3.36 5.28
C ASN A 96 -2.21 -4.41 4.35
N PHE A 97 -1.91 -4.32 3.06
CA PHE A 97 -2.42 -5.28 2.06
C PHE A 97 -2.05 -6.72 2.39
N PHE A 98 -0.79 -7.00 2.75
CA PHE A 98 -0.35 -8.34 3.11
C PHE A 98 -1.01 -8.87 4.39
N GLN A 99 -1.28 -8.00 5.36
CA GLN A 99 -2.00 -8.40 6.56
C GLN A 99 -3.46 -8.77 6.25
N ILE A 100 -4.14 -7.98 5.41
CA ILE A 100 -5.50 -8.31 4.94
C ILE A 100 -5.50 -9.60 4.13
N GLN A 101 -4.52 -9.78 3.25
CA GLN A 101 -4.34 -10.99 2.44
C GLN A 101 -4.25 -12.24 3.33
N GLU A 102 -3.44 -12.20 4.38
CA GLU A 102 -3.30 -13.28 5.34
C GLU A 102 -4.58 -13.50 6.16
N ALA A 103 -5.16 -12.44 6.73
CA ALA A 103 -6.35 -12.53 7.56
C ALA A 103 -7.60 -13.04 6.81
N THR A 104 -7.67 -12.82 5.50
CA THR A 104 -8.82 -13.18 4.66
C THR A 104 -8.60 -14.43 3.80
N ASN A 105 -7.41 -15.03 3.84
CA ASN A 105 -7.01 -16.10 2.92
C ASN A 105 -7.31 -15.75 1.45
N GLU A 106 -6.96 -14.54 1.03
CA GLU A 106 -7.13 -14.01 -0.33
C GLU A 106 -8.59 -14.08 -0.84
N SER A 107 -9.57 -13.97 0.04
CA SER A 107 -10.97 -14.14 -0.33
C SER A 107 -11.90 -13.10 0.35
N GLY A 108 -13.12 -12.99 -0.19
CA GLY A 108 -14.17 -12.16 0.37
C GLY A 108 -14.04 -10.66 0.03
N HIS A 109 -14.99 -9.89 0.56
CA HIS A 109 -15.15 -8.49 0.21
C HIS A 109 -14.02 -7.59 0.76
N TYR A 110 -13.48 -7.87 1.93
CA TYR A 110 -12.35 -7.11 2.48
C TYR A 110 -11.10 -7.24 1.62
N TYR A 111 -10.78 -8.45 1.17
CA TYR A 111 -9.65 -8.65 0.27
C TYR A 111 -9.87 -8.00 -1.10
N ALA A 112 -11.08 -8.12 -1.65
CA ALA A 112 -11.42 -7.44 -2.90
C ALA A 112 -11.29 -5.92 -2.78
N PHE A 113 -11.76 -5.34 -1.68
CA PHE A 113 -11.63 -3.92 -1.42
C PHE A 113 -10.17 -3.50 -1.27
N ALA A 114 -9.37 -4.27 -0.53
CA ALA A 114 -7.93 -4.02 -0.38
C ALA A 114 -7.18 -4.07 -1.74
N ARG A 115 -7.55 -5.02 -2.62
CA ARG A 115 -7.02 -5.07 -4.00
C ARG A 115 -7.38 -3.80 -4.78
N MET A 116 -8.61 -3.33 -4.67
CA MET A 116 -9.06 -2.10 -5.32
C MET A 116 -8.29 -0.88 -4.82
N ILE A 117 -8.11 -0.73 -3.50
CA ILE A 117 -7.34 0.37 -2.90
C ILE A 117 -5.88 0.30 -3.35
N ARG A 118 -5.27 -0.89 -3.32
CA ARG A 118 -3.91 -1.08 -3.85
C ARG A 118 -3.82 -0.63 -5.30
N ALA A 119 -4.74 -1.06 -6.13
CA ALA A 119 -4.77 -0.71 -7.56
C ALA A 119 -4.91 0.80 -7.79
N ILE A 120 -5.80 1.49 -7.05
CA ILE A 120 -5.96 2.95 -7.12
C ILE A 120 -4.66 3.67 -6.78
N THR A 121 -4.01 3.28 -5.69
CA THR A 121 -2.77 3.93 -5.25
C THR A 121 -1.63 3.65 -6.22
N MET A 122 -1.47 2.40 -6.64
CA MET A 122 -0.40 2.01 -7.56
C MET A 122 -0.60 2.55 -8.97
N LEU A 123 -1.83 2.80 -9.39
CA LEU A 123 -2.10 3.50 -10.65
C LEU A 123 -1.48 4.92 -10.64
N ARG A 124 -1.66 5.67 -9.55
CA ARG A 124 -1.04 6.98 -9.40
C ARG A 124 0.50 6.90 -9.39
N VAL A 125 1.05 5.87 -8.74
CA VAL A 125 2.50 5.63 -8.75
C VAL A 125 2.98 5.32 -10.17
N ALA A 126 2.26 4.49 -10.92
CA ALA A 126 2.58 4.18 -12.32
C ALA A 126 2.53 5.42 -13.21
N ASP A 127 1.52 6.29 -13.05
CA ASP A 127 1.40 7.54 -13.78
C ASP A 127 2.58 8.50 -13.55
N CYS A 128 3.21 8.43 -12.36
CA CYS A 128 4.36 9.27 -12.03
C CYS A 128 5.71 8.67 -12.45
N TYR A 129 5.86 7.35 -12.34
CA TYR A 129 7.17 6.69 -12.44
C TYR A 129 7.28 5.69 -13.60
N GLY A 130 6.17 5.28 -14.21
CA GLY A 130 6.15 4.29 -15.29
C GLY A 130 6.37 2.87 -14.79
N PRO A 131 7.36 2.13 -15.34
CA PRO A 131 7.64 0.76 -14.95
C PRO A 131 7.93 0.62 -13.45
N MET A 132 7.30 -0.36 -12.80
CA MET A 132 7.47 -0.59 -11.36
C MET A 132 7.23 -2.05 -10.97
N PRO A 133 7.68 -2.49 -9.77
CA PRO A 133 7.28 -3.78 -9.23
C PRO A 133 5.78 -3.77 -8.90
N TYR A 134 5.00 -4.71 -9.44
CA TYR A 134 3.58 -4.86 -9.15
C TYR A 134 3.16 -6.34 -9.05
N SER A 135 3.35 -7.11 -10.11
CA SER A 135 2.85 -8.49 -10.22
C SER A 135 3.54 -9.48 -9.28
N GLN A 136 4.82 -9.26 -9.01
CA GLN A 136 5.66 -10.17 -8.23
C GLN A 136 5.92 -9.68 -6.79
N VAL A 137 5.25 -8.61 -6.37
CA VAL A 137 5.40 -8.09 -5.00
C VAL A 137 4.73 -9.03 -4.01
N LYS A 138 5.52 -9.64 -3.13
CA LYS A 138 5.08 -10.60 -2.11
C LYS A 138 5.76 -10.29 -0.78
N LYS A 139 5.08 -10.63 0.32
CA LYS A 139 5.65 -10.53 1.66
C LYS A 139 6.98 -11.29 1.75
N GLY A 140 8.00 -10.63 2.28
CA GLY A 140 9.33 -11.21 2.48
C GLY A 140 10.20 -11.33 1.21
N ASN A 141 9.72 -10.87 0.07
CA ASN A 141 10.55 -10.82 -1.14
C ASN A 141 11.28 -9.47 -1.23
N PHE A 142 12.61 -9.48 -1.08
CA PHE A 142 13.43 -8.27 -1.09
C PHE A 142 13.92 -7.88 -2.49
N TYR A 143 13.81 -8.77 -3.46
CA TYR A 143 14.25 -8.55 -4.84
C TYR A 143 13.09 -8.81 -5.79
N VAL A 144 12.45 -7.74 -6.23
CA VAL A 144 11.32 -7.82 -7.15
C VAL A 144 11.69 -7.15 -8.46
N ALA A 145 11.54 -7.90 -9.55
CA ALA A 145 11.74 -7.33 -10.88
C ALA A 145 10.69 -6.27 -11.20
N TYR A 146 11.05 -5.28 -11.99
CA TYR A 146 10.11 -4.32 -12.52
C TYR A 146 9.26 -4.97 -13.62
N ASP A 147 7.96 -4.81 -13.52
CA ASP A 147 7.06 -5.05 -14.64
C ASP A 147 7.19 -3.89 -15.65
N THR A 148 6.97 -4.16 -16.91
CA THR A 148 6.86 -3.09 -17.91
C THR A 148 5.63 -2.24 -17.60
N GLU A 149 5.62 -1.00 -18.06
CA GLU A 149 4.48 -0.10 -17.87
C GLU A 149 3.17 -0.73 -18.37
N GLU A 150 3.19 -1.34 -19.56
CA GLU A 150 2.04 -2.07 -20.11
C GLU A 150 1.54 -3.19 -19.18
N GLN A 151 2.47 -3.98 -18.61
CA GLN A 151 2.12 -5.05 -17.67
C GLN A 151 1.53 -4.49 -16.37
N VAL A 152 2.08 -3.39 -15.85
CA VAL A 152 1.56 -2.71 -14.66
C VAL A 152 0.11 -2.29 -14.88
N TYR A 153 -0.18 -1.54 -15.94
CA TYR A 153 -1.56 -1.10 -16.23
C TYR A 153 -2.51 -2.28 -16.46
N LYS A 154 -2.08 -3.30 -17.19
CA LYS A 154 -2.88 -4.51 -17.40
C LYS A 154 -3.24 -5.18 -16.07
N ASN A 155 -2.27 -5.41 -15.20
CA ASN A 155 -2.48 -6.03 -13.90
C ASN A 155 -3.39 -5.18 -12.99
N ILE A 156 -3.22 -3.86 -13.01
CA ILE A 156 -4.09 -2.92 -12.29
C ILE A 156 -5.54 -3.02 -12.77
N MET A 157 -5.77 -3.07 -14.09
CA MET A 157 -7.11 -3.22 -14.64
C MET A 157 -7.74 -4.58 -14.33
N GLU A 158 -6.95 -5.64 -14.31
CA GLU A 158 -7.38 -6.98 -13.87
C GLU A 158 -7.76 -6.99 -12.38
N ASP A 159 -7.00 -6.29 -11.53
CA ASP A 159 -7.34 -6.12 -10.12
C ASP A 159 -8.66 -5.36 -9.95
N PHE A 160 -8.87 -4.27 -10.67
CA PHE A 160 -10.15 -3.54 -10.64
C PHE A 160 -11.32 -4.42 -11.08
N ALA A 161 -11.21 -5.10 -12.21
CA ALA A 161 -12.28 -5.93 -12.74
C ALA A 161 -12.64 -7.08 -11.79
N SER A 162 -11.63 -7.77 -11.26
CA SER A 162 -11.81 -8.87 -10.32
C SER A 162 -12.41 -8.38 -9.00
N ALA A 163 -11.89 -7.31 -8.43
CA ALA A 163 -12.39 -6.74 -7.19
C ALA A 163 -13.83 -6.24 -7.33
N ALA A 164 -14.14 -5.50 -8.39
CA ALA A 164 -15.49 -5.01 -8.67
C ALA A 164 -16.51 -6.14 -8.78
N ASN A 165 -16.15 -7.26 -9.41
CA ASN A 165 -17.04 -8.41 -9.52
C ASN A 165 -17.35 -9.05 -8.16
N VAL A 166 -16.34 -9.21 -7.30
CA VAL A 166 -16.55 -9.74 -5.93
C VAL A 166 -17.41 -8.80 -5.10
N LEU A 167 -17.14 -7.50 -5.14
CA LEU A 167 -17.89 -6.49 -4.39
C LEU A 167 -19.33 -6.36 -4.89
N TYR A 168 -19.55 -6.44 -6.20
CA TYR A 168 -20.90 -6.44 -6.77
C TYR A 168 -21.73 -7.65 -6.33
N ASN A 169 -21.13 -8.84 -6.32
CA ASN A 169 -21.81 -10.03 -5.82
C ASN A 169 -22.11 -9.93 -4.32
N TYR A 170 -21.17 -9.43 -3.53
CA TYR A 170 -21.39 -9.17 -2.11
C TYR A 170 -22.56 -8.18 -1.87
N TYR A 171 -22.61 -7.10 -2.64
CA TYR A 171 -23.71 -6.14 -2.60
C TYR A 171 -25.05 -6.80 -2.92
N LYS A 172 -25.11 -7.66 -3.93
CA LYS A 172 -26.33 -8.40 -4.30
C LYS A 172 -26.77 -9.38 -3.21
N ASP A 173 -25.82 -10.15 -2.68
CA ASP A 173 -26.09 -11.18 -1.66
C ASP A 173 -26.59 -10.56 -0.34
N THR A 174 -26.19 -9.34 -0.05
CA THR A 174 -26.63 -8.57 1.12
C THR A 174 -27.85 -7.68 0.83
N ASN A 175 -28.44 -7.74 -0.37
CA ASN A 175 -29.54 -6.85 -0.82
C ASN A 175 -29.22 -5.36 -0.59
N GLY A 176 -27.99 -4.95 -0.76
CA GLY A 176 -27.54 -3.59 -0.51
C GLY A 176 -27.40 -3.20 0.97
N ASN A 177 -27.70 -4.14 1.88
CA ASN A 177 -27.55 -3.93 3.32
C ASN A 177 -26.22 -4.51 3.84
N ALA A 178 -25.16 -4.32 3.09
CA ALA A 178 -23.83 -4.68 3.58
C ALA A 178 -23.58 -4.00 4.93
N PRO A 179 -23.31 -4.75 6.00
CA PRO A 179 -23.05 -4.14 7.29
C PRO A 179 -21.75 -3.31 7.13
N LEU A 180 -21.94 -2.01 7.22
CA LEU A 180 -20.81 -1.09 7.30
C LEU A 180 -20.20 -1.29 8.68
N ALA A 181 -18.92 -1.61 8.72
CA ALA A 181 -18.22 -1.60 9.99
C ALA A 181 -18.34 -0.19 10.58
N SER A 182 -18.62 -0.08 11.87
CA SER A 182 -18.75 1.22 12.56
C SER A 182 -17.49 2.09 12.43
N ASN A 183 -16.43 1.53 11.88
CA ASN A 183 -15.13 2.16 11.64
C ASN A 183 -14.85 2.43 10.15
N ASP A 184 -15.83 2.28 9.26
CA ASP A 184 -15.63 2.59 7.85
C ASP A 184 -15.48 4.11 7.67
N PRO A 185 -14.35 4.60 7.17
CA PRO A 185 -14.11 6.04 7.02
C PRO A 185 -14.85 6.65 5.82
N VAL A 186 -15.50 5.83 5.01
CA VAL A 186 -16.20 6.26 3.79
C VAL A 186 -17.68 6.55 4.06
N PHE A 187 -18.21 6.10 5.21
CA PHE A 187 -19.62 6.28 5.56
C PHE A 187 -19.79 6.84 6.97
#